data_10851d5b884026263887ee64bd9d34b1
#
_entry.id   10851d5b884026263887ee64bd9d34b1
#
_cell.length_a   1.000
_cell.length_b   1.000
_cell.length_c   1.000
_cell.angle_alpha   90.00
_cell.angle_beta   90.00
_cell.angle_gamma   90.00
#
_symmetry.space_group_name_H-M   'P 1'
#
loop_
_entity.id
_entity.type
_entity.pdbx_description
1 polymer ?
#
loop_
_entity_poly.entity_id
_entity_poly.type
_entity_poly.pdbx_seq_one_letter_code
_entity_poly.pdbx_strand_id
1 'polypeptide(L)'
;MAKKRKSKNKSFLQKLIYIFLAIILVYSVLHYLGLTQEFDTKIQNALNKASSYTEQNAQPQQQPKTDASETSVTKEASSKQTAQDSEQNKHESAKTDAPLLEGNDSYRASSVEIPLCPATMTKGSDVPGHEVHTYAGFELCYREDYEDSEWVAYTITREKLVSVIKRTDDFRADTSITTGSATPADYKASGYDRGHLAPAADMQWSSETMHESFLMSNMTPQAPQLNRGMWKELEENVRKWAQNFGEVTVVTGPVLEKPSAEYSSIGSNKVAVPEFFYKALLSKSNNGDTIMAAFIMPNKKCEGEIWDYAVSVDEIEERTGIDFFSALDDSIENETEKNINLSEWKNCLN
;
A
#
# COMPACT_ATOMS: atom_id res chain seq x y z
N MET A 1 -4.85 -27.46 -44.58
CA MET A 1 -4.99 -27.10 -43.16
C MET A 1 -5.65 -25.71 -42.90
N ALA A 2 -5.83 -24.83 -43.85
CA ALA A 2 -6.37 -23.49 -43.69
C ALA A 2 -7.91 -23.40 -43.44
N LYS A 3 -8.70 -24.39 -43.90
CA LYS A 3 -10.17 -24.39 -43.76
C LYS A 3 -10.68 -24.64 -42.32
N LYS A 4 -9.91 -25.38 -41.51
CA LYS A 4 -10.30 -25.70 -40.10
C LYS A 4 -10.09 -24.52 -39.12
N ARG A 5 -9.20 -23.57 -39.45
CA ARG A 5 -8.93 -22.36 -38.60
C ARG A 5 -10.02 -21.29 -38.71
N LYS A 6 -10.62 -21.12 -39.91
CA LYS A 6 -11.72 -20.15 -40.14
C LYS A 6 -13.03 -20.52 -39.42
N SER A 7 -13.30 -21.82 -39.20
CA SER A 7 -14.51 -22.30 -38.53
C SER A 7 -14.47 -22.03 -37.01
N LYS A 8 -13.31 -22.21 -36.35
CA LYS A 8 -13.16 -21.97 -34.91
C LYS A 8 -13.30 -20.47 -34.53
N ASN A 9 -12.78 -19.59 -35.40
CA ASN A 9 -12.92 -18.13 -35.15
C ASN A 9 -14.36 -17.65 -35.35
N LYS A 10 -15.15 -18.22 -36.21
CA LYS A 10 -16.57 -17.86 -36.38
C LYS A 10 -17.40 -18.25 -35.15
N SER A 11 -17.15 -19.43 -34.57
CA SER A 11 -17.82 -19.90 -33.36
C SER A 11 -17.42 -19.07 -32.11
N PHE A 12 -16.16 -18.65 -32.03
CA PHE A 12 -15.67 -17.79 -30.96
C PHE A 12 -16.27 -16.39 -31.04
N LEU A 13 -16.32 -15.79 -32.21
CA LEU A 13 -16.92 -14.48 -32.44
C LEU A 13 -18.44 -14.48 -32.13
N GLN A 14 -19.15 -15.57 -32.51
CA GLN A 14 -20.57 -15.71 -32.15
C GLN A 14 -20.79 -15.78 -30.63
N LYS A 15 -19.95 -16.49 -29.90
CA LYS A 15 -20.02 -16.55 -28.43
C LYS A 15 -19.77 -15.19 -27.78
N LEU A 16 -18.81 -14.41 -28.27
CA LEU A 16 -18.54 -13.04 -27.84
C LEU A 16 -19.76 -12.13 -28.08
N ILE A 17 -20.40 -12.24 -29.23
CA ILE A 17 -21.61 -11.47 -29.55
C ILE A 17 -22.75 -11.80 -28.57
N TYR A 18 -22.95 -13.10 -28.26
CA TYR A 18 -24.00 -13.49 -27.30
C TYR A 18 -23.71 -13.00 -25.88
N ILE A 19 -22.44 -13.04 -25.45
CA ILE A 19 -22.04 -12.49 -24.14
C ILE A 19 -22.30 -10.97 -24.11
N PHE A 20 -21.94 -10.26 -25.17
CA PHE A 20 -22.15 -8.82 -25.27
C PHE A 20 -23.63 -8.45 -25.25
N LEU A 21 -24.47 -9.19 -25.98
CA LEU A 21 -25.92 -8.99 -25.96
C LEU A 21 -26.56 -9.30 -24.59
N ALA A 22 -26.05 -10.33 -23.89
CA ALA A 22 -26.49 -10.64 -22.53
C ALA A 22 -26.14 -9.52 -21.55
N ILE A 23 -24.93 -8.94 -21.64
CA ILE A 23 -24.50 -7.80 -20.84
C ILE A 23 -25.41 -6.59 -21.08
N ILE A 24 -25.71 -6.27 -22.36
CA ILE A 24 -26.62 -5.17 -22.71
C ILE A 24 -28.01 -5.40 -22.11
N LEU A 25 -28.52 -6.64 -22.19
CA LEU A 25 -29.82 -6.96 -21.65
C LEU A 25 -29.88 -6.78 -20.12
N VAL A 26 -28.86 -7.29 -19.39
CA VAL A 26 -28.75 -7.12 -17.94
C VAL A 26 -28.65 -5.64 -17.58
N TYR A 27 -27.82 -4.89 -18.27
CA TYR A 27 -27.69 -3.45 -18.06
C TYR A 27 -29.00 -2.70 -18.28
N SER A 28 -29.74 -3.04 -19.35
CA SER A 28 -31.03 -2.43 -19.64
C SER A 28 -32.08 -2.71 -18.56
N VAL A 29 -32.06 -3.92 -17.99
CA VAL A 29 -32.96 -4.29 -16.87
C VAL A 29 -32.59 -3.52 -15.61
N LEU A 30 -31.30 -3.43 -15.27
CA LEU A 30 -30.82 -2.68 -14.11
C LEU A 30 -31.13 -1.18 -14.25
N HIS A 31 -30.98 -0.63 -15.45
CA HIS A 31 -31.32 0.77 -15.77
C HIS A 31 -32.84 1.02 -15.59
N TYR A 32 -33.69 0.11 -16.08
CA TYR A 32 -35.14 0.19 -15.91
C TYR A 32 -35.55 0.16 -14.44
N LEU A 33 -34.82 -0.59 -13.60
CA LEU A 33 -35.03 -0.68 -12.15
C LEU A 33 -34.42 0.49 -11.37
N GLY A 34 -33.79 1.46 -12.03
CA GLY A 34 -33.13 2.61 -11.38
C GLY A 34 -31.86 2.28 -10.61
N LEU A 35 -31.29 1.10 -10.82
CA LEU A 35 -30.12 0.61 -10.08
C LEU A 35 -28.76 0.94 -10.74
N THR A 36 -28.77 1.75 -11.84
CA THR A 36 -27.55 2.04 -12.62
C THR A 36 -27.01 3.45 -12.44
N GLN A 37 -27.65 4.33 -11.67
CA GLN A 37 -27.24 5.74 -11.57
C GLN A 37 -25.80 5.91 -11.12
N GLU A 38 -25.36 5.11 -10.18
CA GLU A 38 -23.98 5.15 -9.69
C GLU A 38 -22.98 4.61 -10.73
N PHE A 39 -23.37 3.53 -11.43
CA PHE A 39 -22.58 2.91 -12.48
C PHE A 39 -22.44 3.83 -13.70
N ASP A 40 -23.53 4.50 -14.10
CA ASP A 40 -23.53 5.49 -15.19
C ASP A 40 -22.59 6.67 -14.88
N THR A 41 -22.59 7.14 -13.64
CA THR A 41 -21.68 8.21 -13.20
C THR A 41 -20.21 7.78 -13.29
N LYS A 42 -19.89 6.55 -12.86
CA LYS A 42 -18.53 6.02 -12.96
C LYS A 42 -18.06 5.82 -14.39
N ILE A 43 -18.95 5.34 -15.28
CA ILE A 43 -18.63 5.22 -16.72
C ILE A 43 -18.40 6.60 -17.37
N GLN A 44 -19.25 7.60 -17.09
CA GLN A 44 -19.07 8.94 -17.63
C GLN A 44 -17.75 9.57 -17.15
N ASN A 45 -17.40 9.39 -15.91
CA ASN A 45 -16.12 9.88 -15.38
C ASN A 45 -14.91 9.18 -16.05
N ALA A 46 -15.00 7.88 -16.31
CA ALA A 46 -13.95 7.14 -17.02
C ALA A 46 -13.81 7.57 -18.47
N LEU A 47 -14.93 7.80 -19.18
CA LEU A 47 -14.95 8.30 -20.56
C LEU A 47 -14.38 9.71 -20.67
N ASN A 48 -14.74 10.61 -19.75
CA ASN A 48 -14.21 11.96 -19.68
C ASN A 48 -12.69 11.97 -19.42
N LYS A 49 -12.23 11.07 -18.56
CA LYS A 49 -10.79 10.88 -18.29
C LYS A 49 -10.06 10.36 -19.53
N ALA A 50 -10.63 9.40 -20.25
CA ALA A 50 -10.04 8.88 -21.49
C ALA A 50 -9.98 9.93 -22.61
N SER A 51 -11.01 10.77 -22.74
CA SER A 51 -11.05 11.88 -23.71
C SER A 51 -9.97 12.93 -23.43
N SER A 52 -9.73 13.28 -22.16
CA SER A 52 -8.69 14.23 -21.79
C SER A 52 -7.26 13.72 -22.08
N TYR A 53 -7.04 12.39 -22.00
CA TYR A 53 -5.76 11.78 -22.40
C TYR A 53 -5.53 11.82 -23.92
N THR A 54 -6.59 11.75 -24.74
CA THR A 54 -6.49 11.83 -26.21
C THR A 54 -6.22 13.25 -26.69
N GLU A 55 -6.75 14.25 -26.02
CA GLU A 55 -6.52 15.67 -26.37
C GLU A 55 -5.12 16.15 -26.00
N GLN A 56 -4.54 15.66 -24.89
CA GLN A 56 -3.18 16.02 -24.49
C GLN A 56 -2.09 15.41 -25.41
N ASN A 57 -2.39 14.28 -26.08
CA ASN A 57 -1.44 13.62 -26.98
C ASN A 57 -1.60 14.01 -28.46
N ALA A 58 -2.46 14.96 -28.81
CA ALA A 58 -2.74 15.38 -30.19
C ALA A 58 -2.00 16.65 -30.63
N GLN A 59 -0.99 17.15 -29.90
CA GLN A 59 -0.16 18.25 -30.35
C GLN A 59 0.97 17.77 -31.28
N PRO A 60 1.15 18.39 -32.47
CA PRO A 60 2.19 17.98 -33.42
C PRO A 60 3.58 18.36 -32.91
N GLN A 61 4.48 17.40 -32.86
CA GLN A 61 5.90 17.64 -32.63
C GLN A 61 6.51 18.43 -33.79
N GLN A 62 6.96 19.64 -33.53
CA GLN A 62 7.82 20.40 -34.46
C GLN A 62 9.25 19.87 -34.36
N GLN A 63 9.77 19.38 -35.47
CA GLN A 63 11.20 19.03 -35.65
C GLN A 63 12.08 20.27 -35.55
N PRO A 64 13.25 20.20 -34.88
CA PRO A 64 14.23 21.29 -34.98
C PRO A 64 15.03 21.20 -36.27
N LYS A 65 15.09 22.28 -37.01
CA LYS A 65 16.02 22.47 -38.14
C LYS A 65 17.42 22.69 -37.61
N THR A 66 18.36 21.95 -38.18
CA THR A 66 19.78 22.13 -38.09
C THR A 66 20.19 23.39 -38.88
N ASP A 67 20.98 24.28 -38.28
CA ASP A 67 21.96 25.07 -39.00
C ASP A 67 23.22 25.29 -38.14
N ALA A 68 24.32 25.08 -38.83
CA ALA A 68 25.68 25.15 -38.30
C ALA A 68 26.26 26.56 -38.45
N SER A 69 27.09 26.99 -37.54
CA SER A 69 28.45 27.53 -37.78
C SER A 69 28.98 28.31 -36.57
N GLU A 70 30.13 27.85 -36.16
CA GLU A 70 31.41 28.49 -35.95
C GLU A 70 31.64 29.52 -34.83
N THR A 71 32.58 29.12 -34.00
CA THR A 71 33.78 29.81 -33.47
C THR A 71 33.65 31.05 -32.57
N SER A 72 34.10 31.03 -31.36
CA SER A 72 35.43 31.39 -30.89
C SER A 72 35.50 31.55 -29.36
N VAL A 73 36.47 30.88 -28.78
CA VAL A 73 37.44 31.18 -27.73
C VAL A 73 37.35 32.58 -27.09
N THR A 74 37.26 32.62 -25.74
CA THR A 74 38.32 33.22 -24.89
C THR A 74 38.02 33.00 -23.40
N LYS A 75 39.11 32.81 -22.72
CA LYS A 75 39.47 32.56 -21.34
C LYS A 75 39.25 33.73 -20.38
N GLU A 76 39.41 33.32 -19.13
CA GLU A 76 39.92 34.00 -17.93
C GLU A 76 38.84 34.48 -16.97
N ALA A 77 38.90 34.20 -15.78
CA ALA A 77 39.74 33.86 -14.66
C ALA A 77 39.32 34.67 -13.42
N SER A 78 39.28 34.00 -12.30
CA SER A 78 39.77 34.38 -10.97
C SER A 78 39.07 35.49 -10.17
N SER A 79 38.65 35.19 -9.01
CA SER A 79 39.17 35.45 -7.65
C SER A 79 38.01 35.61 -6.65
N LYS A 80 37.99 34.81 -5.62
CA LYS A 80 38.53 34.87 -4.27
C LYS A 80 37.99 36.00 -3.39
N GLN A 81 37.60 35.52 -2.22
CA GLN A 81 37.68 36.11 -0.86
C GLN A 81 36.38 36.74 -0.33
N THR A 82 36.02 36.70 0.95
CA THR A 82 36.43 36.05 2.21
C THR A 82 35.35 36.34 3.24
N ALA A 83 35.06 35.38 4.08
CA ALA A 83 35.00 35.31 5.54
C ALA A 83 34.23 36.32 6.42
N GLN A 84 33.63 35.71 7.42
CA GLN A 84 33.37 36.15 8.81
C GLN A 84 32.18 37.11 9.01
N ASP A 85 31.31 36.96 10.04
CA ASP A 85 31.47 36.51 11.40
C ASP A 85 30.13 36.08 12.04
N SER A 86 30.27 35.22 12.97
CA SER A 86 29.47 34.83 14.13
C SER A 86 28.46 35.84 14.70
N GLU A 87 27.28 35.33 15.17
CA GLU A 87 26.93 35.48 16.59
C GLU A 87 25.85 34.49 17.01
N GLN A 88 26.04 33.94 18.18
CA GLN A 88 25.14 33.07 18.96
C GLN A 88 23.89 33.82 19.36
N ASN A 89 22.74 33.13 19.37
CA ASN A 89 21.82 33.37 20.48
C ASN A 89 21.07 32.10 20.91
N LYS A 90 20.91 32.03 22.22
CA LYS A 90 20.43 30.96 23.07
C LYS A 90 18.93 30.67 22.90
N HIS A 91 18.66 29.40 23.15
CA HIS A 91 17.47 28.82 23.78
C HIS A 91 16.34 29.76 24.20
N GLU A 92 15.16 29.46 23.70
CA GLU A 92 13.96 29.49 24.54
C GLU A 92 12.96 28.43 23.99
N SER A 93 12.68 27.43 24.83
CA SER A 93 11.70 26.40 24.61
C SER A 93 10.31 27.01 24.71
N ALA A 94 9.64 27.22 23.62
CA ALA A 94 8.21 27.47 23.58
C ALA A 94 7.51 26.19 23.15
N LYS A 95 6.80 25.57 24.09
CA LYS A 95 5.68 24.67 23.78
C LYS A 95 4.68 25.52 23.01
N THR A 96 4.63 25.35 21.71
CA THR A 96 3.50 25.74 20.90
C THR A 96 2.56 24.57 20.83
N ASP A 97 1.44 24.66 21.56
CA ASP A 97 0.25 23.88 21.27
C ASP A 97 -0.07 24.08 19.80
N ALA A 98 0.14 23.05 18.99
CA ALA A 98 -0.35 23.01 17.63
C ALA A 98 -1.88 23.05 17.72
N PRO A 99 -2.56 23.93 16.97
CA PRO A 99 -4.00 23.87 16.91
C PRO A 99 -4.39 22.52 16.31
N LEU A 100 -5.23 21.77 17.02
CA LEU A 100 -5.99 20.68 16.48
C LEU A 100 -6.69 21.23 15.23
N LEU A 101 -6.21 20.82 14.06
CA LEU A 101 -6.87 21.11 12.79
C LEU A 101 -8.21 20.39 12.84
N GLU A 102 -9.29 21.16 12.98
CA GLU A 102 -10.64 20.64 12.77
C GLU A 102 -10.64 19.96 11.40
N GLY A 103 -10.78 18.62 11.42
CA GLY A 103 -10.69 17.78 10.24
C GLY A 103 -11.72 18.22 9.21
N ASN A 104 -11.24 18.53 8.05
CA ASN A 104 -12.09 18.75 6.89
C ASN A 104 -12.65 17.38 6.50
N ASP A 105 -13.93 17.10 6.73
CA ASP A 105 -14.64 15.84 6.46
C ASP A 105 -14.45 15.29 5.02
N SER A 106 -13.82 16.07 4.14
CA SER A 106 -13.50 15.65 2.77
C SER A 106 -12.29 14.71 2.63
N TYR A 107 -11.54 14.44 3.73
CA TYR A 107 -10.33 13.62 3.71
C TYR A 107 -10.42 12.34 4.55
N ARG A 108 -11.60 11.95 5.01
CA ARG A 108 -11.79 10.61 5.58
C ARG A 108 -11.42 9.58 4.52
N ALA A 109 -10.71 8.54 4.96
CA ALA A 109 -10.41 7.40 4.13
C ALA A 109 -11.66 6.97 3.35
N SER A 110 -11.53 6.75 2.04
CA SER A 110 -12.66 6.34 1.20
C SER A 110 -13.13 4.91 1.51
N SER A 111 -12.37 4.19 2.34
CA SER A 111 -12.65 2.85 2.82
C SER A 111 -12.04 2.65 4.22
N VAL A 112 -12.50 1.64 4.96
CA VAL A 112 -11.96 1.27 6.28
C VAL A 112 -10.55 0.69 6.23
N GLU A 113 -10.04 0.39 5.03
CA GLU A 113 -8.70 -0.19 4.86
C GLU A 113 -7.58 0.85 4.96
N ILE A 114 -7.87 2.10 4.63
CA ILE A 114 -6.82 3.13 4.50
C ILE A 114 -6.66 3.87 5.82
N PRO A 115 -5.53 3.72 6.51
CA PRO A 115 -5.27 4.44 7.74
C PRO A 115 -5.17 5.95 7.52
N LEU A 116 -5.62 6.70 8.50
CA LEU A 116 -5.30 8.12 8.59
C LEU A 116 -4.04 8.30 9.42
N CYS A 117 -2.99 8.79 8.84
CA CYS A 117 -1.88 9.31 9.61
C CYS A 117 -1.83 10.83 9.51
N PRO A 118 -1.42 11.55 10.56
CA PRO A 118 -1.38 13.01 10.56
C PRO A 118 -0.59 13.59 9.39
N ALA A 119 0.37 12.81 8.90
CA ALA A 119 1.21 13.15 7.77
C ALA A 119 0.54 12.88 6.41
N THR A 120 -0.49 12.04 6.34
CA THR A 120 -1.17 11.62 5.10
C THR A 120 -2.62 12.09 5.03
N MET A 121 -3.07 12.99 5.90
CA MET A 121 -4.41 13.59 5.84
C MET A 121 -4.68 14.36 4.54
N THR A 122 -3.68 14.53 3.70
CA THR A 122 -3.81 15.03 2.34
C THR A 122 -3.56 13.90 1.35
N LYS A 123 -4.52 13.65 0.47
CA LYS A 123 -4.37 12.71 -0.64
C LYS A 123 -3.32 13.28 -1.61
N GLY A 124 -2.18 12.60 -1.67
CA GLY A 124 -1.01 13.10 -2.37
C GLY A 124 -0.05 13.76 -1.39
N SER A 125 1.19 13.45 -1.53
CA SER A 125 2.40 13.80 -0.81
C SER A 125 2.63 15.27 -0.43
N ASP A 126 1.64 15.96 0.15
CA ASP A 126 1.83 17.32 0.62
C ASP A 126 2.65 17.37 1.93
N VAL A 127 2.89 16.21 2.54
CA VAL A 127 3.83 16.07 3.64
C VAL A 127 5.14 15.50 3.11
N PRO A 128 6.23 16.26 3.18
CA PRO A 128 7.52 15.79 2.70
C PRO A 128 7.90 14.43 3.30
N GLY A 129 8.29 13.49 2.43
CA GLY A 129 8.73 12.17 2.85
C GLY A 129 7.62 11.12 3.03
N HIS A 130 6.36 11.43 2.71
CA HIS A 130 5.25 10.48 2.71
C HIS A 130 4.62 10.40 1.32
N GLU A 131 4.53 9.23 0.75
CA GLU A 131 3.87 8.99 -0.55
C GLU A 131 2.85 7.86 -0.44
N VAL A 132 1.56 8.17 -0.71
CA VAL A 132 0.50 7.16 -0.76
C VAL A 132 0.34 6.65 -2.18
N HIS A 133 0.44 5.35 -2.37
CA HIS A 133 0.30 4.67 -3.64
C HIS A 133 -0.78 3.61 -3.60
N THR A 134 -1.57 3.53 -4.68
CA THR A 134 -2.64 2.54 -4.86
C THR A 134 -2.23 1.54 -5.94
N TYR A 135 -2.28 0.26 -5.62
CA TYR A 135 -2.02 -0.88 -6.50
C TYR A 135 -3.29 -1.70 -6.69
N ALA A 136 -3.26 -2.67 -7.59
CA ALA A 136 -4.44 -3.49 -7.87
C ALA A 136 -4.90 -4.34 -6.66
N GLY A 137 -4.00 -4.69 -5.74
CA GLY A 137 -4.26 -5.56 -4.60
C GLY A 137 -4.13 -4.91 -3.23
N PHE A 138 -3.51 -3.77 -3.12
CA PHE A 138 -3.22 -3.09 -1.85
C PHE A 138 -2.94 -1.60 -2.06
N GLU A 139 -2.96 -0.84 -0.97
CA GLU A 139 -2.44 0.52 -0.89
C GLU A 139 -1.31 0.57 0.12
N LEU A 140 -0.42 1.54 -0.02
CA LEU A 140 0.68 1.76 0.93
C LEU A 140 1.00 3.24 1.11
N CYS A 141 1.60 3.59 2.24
CA CYS A 141 2.27 4.86 2.44
C CYS A 141 3.78 4.64 2.57
N TYR A 142 4.53 5.08 1.57
CA TYR A 142 5.99 5.01 1.58
C TYR A 142 6.59 6.18 2.36
N ARG A 143 7.58 5.88 3.18
CA ARG A 143 8.33 6.85 3.99
C ARG A 143 9.75 6.96 3.46
N GLU A 144 10.02 8.04 2.76
CA GLU A 144 11.31 8.33 2.15
C GLU A 144 12.49 8.30 3.13
N ASP A 145 12.30 8.88 4.30
CA ASP A 145 13.34 8.97 5.32
C ASP A 145 13.72 7.61 5.96
N TYR A 146 12.88 6.58 5.78
CA TYR A 146 13.15 5.21 6.21
C TYR A 146 13.40 4.25 5.04
N GLU A 147 13.12 4.67 3.79
CA GLU A 147 13.14 3.80 2.60
C GLU A 147 12.26 2.55 2.79
N ASP A 148 11.14 2.71 3.47
CA ASP A 148 10.21 1.63 3.86
C ASP A 148 8.77 2.16 3.87
N SER A 149 7.78 1.29 3.72
CA SER A 149 6.39 1.68 3.88
C SER A 149 5.97 1.64 5.34
N GLU A 150 5.40 2.73 5.87
CA GLU A 150 4.92 2.79 7.23
C GLU A 150 3.65 1.95 7.43
N TRP A 151 2.84 1.79 6.38
CA TRP A 151 1.74 0.85 6.34
C TRP A 151 1.48 0.34 4.92
N VAL A 152 0.94 -0.86 4.86
CA VAL A 152 0.32 -1.46 3.68
C VAL A 152 -1.07 -1.96 4.10
N ALA A 153 -2.10 -1.57 3.36
CA ALA A 153 -3.49 -1.90 3.63
C ALA A 153 -4.14 -2.66 2.48
N TYR A 154 -4.87 -3.73 2.79
CA TYR A 154 -5.59 -4.53 1.79
C TYR A 154 -6.71 -5.34 2.43
N THR A 155 -7.72 -5.72 1.63
CA THR A 155 -8.76 -6.67 2.04
C THR A 155 -8.59 -7.98 1.28
N ILE A 156 -8.44 -9.06 2.05
CA ILE A 156 -8.48 -10.43 1.55
C ILE A 156 -9.88 -11.00 1.76
N THR A 157 -10.54 -11.38 0.67
CA THR A 157 -11.85 -12.03 0.72
C THR A 157 -11.71 -13.52 0.43
N ARG A 158 -12.73 -14.28 0.78
CA ARG A 158 -12.81 -15.74 0.46
C ARG A 158 -12.63 -15.98 -1.03
N GLU A 159 -13.16 -15.12 -1.88
CA GLU A 159 -13.09 -15.22 -3.34
C GLU A 159 -11.67 -14.97 -3.87
N LYS A 160 -10.91 -14.14 -3.17
CA LYS A 160 -9.49 -13.87 -3.50
C LYS A 160 -8.54 -14.98 -3.05
N LEU A 161 -9.00 -15.92 -2.21
CA LEU A 161 -8.21 -17.08 -1.76
C LEU A 161 -8.11 -18.18 -2.83
N VAL A 162 -7.79 -17.77 -4.05
CA VAL A 162 -7.59 -18.66 -5.20
C VAL A 162 -6.17 -18.55 -5.71
N SER A 163 -5.55 -19.67 -6.05
CA SER A 163 -4.20 -19.71 -6.62
C SER A 163 -4.27 -19.76 -8.14
N VAL A 164 -4.54 -18.62 -8.78
CA VAL A 164 -4.57 -18.48 -10.25
C VAL A 164 -3.14 -18.35 -10.79
N ILE A 165 -2.32 -17.58 -10.11
CA ILE A 165 -0.93 -17.29 -10.50
C ILE A 165 0.02 -17.85 -9.44
N LYS A 166 1.07 -18.55 -9.90
CA LYS A 166 2.16 -18.99 -9.04
C LYS A 166 3.05 -17.80 -8.66
N ARG A 167 3.69 -17.91 -7.51
CA ARG A 167 4.69 -16.95 -7.03
C ARG A 167 5.79 -16.72 -8.09
N THR A 168 6.09 -15.45 -8.37
CA THR A 168 7.01 -15.07 -9.47
C THR A 168 8.43 -14.75 -9.00
N ASP A 169 8.61 -14.33 -7.76
CA ASP A 169 9.88 -13.89 -7.17
C ASP A 169 10.59 -12.77 -7.98
N ASP A 170 9.84 -11.96 -8.68
CA ASP A 170 10.33 -10.89 -9.56
C ASP A 170 10.56 -9.55 -8.84
N PHE A 171 11.28 -9.61 -7.75
CA PHE A 171 11.65 -8.44 -6.93
C PHE A 171 12.30 -7.34 -7.76
N ARG A 172 11.77 -6.13 -7.66
CA ARG A 172 12.23 -4.97 -8.41
C ARG A 172 11.96 -3.66 -7.67
N ALA A 173 12.76 -2.63 -7.97
CA ALA A 173 12.49 -1.29 -7.49
C ALA A 173 11.09 -0.83 -7.92
N ASP A 174 10.46 -0.04 -7.09
CA ASP A 174 9.19 0.60 -7.41
C ASP A 174 9.45 1.95 -8.07
N THR A 175 9.12 2.05 -9.34
CA THR A 175 9.33 3.27 -10.12
C THR A 175 8.20 4.29 -9.95
N SER A 176 7.15 3.96 -9.21
CA SER A 176 6.08 4.90 -8.87
C SER A 176 6.45 5.81 -7.71
N ILE A 177 7.40 5.40 -6.86
CA ILE A 177 7.93 6.24 -5.79
C ILE A 177 8.77 7.37 -6.41
N THR A 178 8.41 8.62 -6.13
CA THR A 178 8.96 9.80 -6.80
C THR A 178 10.47 9.95 -6.63
N THR A 179 10.98 9.64 -5.46
CA THR A 179 12.40 9.72 -5.10
C THR A 179 13.15 8.43 -5.41
N GLY A 180 12.43 7.37 -5.72
CA GLY A 180 12.91 6.02 -5.89
C GLY A 180 12.68 5.18 -4.65
N SER A 181 12.58 3.87 -4.78
CA SER A 181 12.44 2.95 -3.66
C SER A 181 13.75 2.22 -3.37
N ALA A 182 13.78 1.52 -2.24
CA ALA A 182 14.75 0.44 -2.02
C ALA A 182 14.86 -0.48 -3.24
N THR A 183 15.99 -1.16 -3.39
CA THR A 183 16.27 -2.09 -4.50
C THR A 183 16.62 -3.49 -3.99
N PRO A 184 16.51 -4.54 -4.81
CA PRO A 184 16.99 -5.86 -4.42
C PRO A 184 18.48 -5.90 -4.02
N ALA A 185 19.28 -4.95 -4.51
CA ALA A 185 20.72 -4.86 -4.20
C ALA A 185 20.96 -4.48 -2.73
N ASP A 186 20.08 -3.69 -2.12
CA ASP A 186 20.20 -3.25 -0.73
C ASP A 186 20.11 -4.42 0.26
N TYR A 187 19.34 -5.45 -0.09
CA TYR A 187 19.16 -6.66 0.72
C TYR A 187 20.25 -7.72 0.52
N LYS A 188 21.09 -7.56 -0.54
CA LYS A 188 22.10 -8.58 -0.85
C LYS A 188 23.16 -8.64 0.26
N ALA A 189 23.32 -9.81 0.85
CA ALA A 189 24.24 -10.08 1.96
C ALA A 189 24.00 -9.22 3.22
N SER A 190 22.82 -8.63 3.37
CA SER A 190 22.43 -7.83 4.55
C SER A 190 22.17 -8.68 5.80
N GLY A 191 21.86 -9.96 5.62
CA GLY A 191 21.40 -10.84 6.70
C GLY A 191 19.88 -10.82 6.91
N TYR A 192 19.15 -9.92 6.21
CA TYR A 192 17.71 -9.80 6.27
C TYR A 192 17.05 -10.36 5.00
N ASP A 193 15.84 -10.91 5.18
CA ASP A 193 14.95 -11.26 4.07
C ASP A 193 14.28 -10.00 3.53
N ARG A 194 13.86 -10.03 2.27
CA ARG A 194 12.87 -9.12 1.71
C ARG A 194 11.51 -9.56 2.22
N GLY A 195 11.14 -9.07 3.40
CA GLY A 195 9.88 -9.39 4.05
C GLY A 195 8.74 -8.65 3.37
N HIS A 196 7.73 -9.39 2.92
CA HIS A 196 6.52 -8.79 2.37
C HIS A 196 5.67 -8.16 3.48
N LEU A 197 5.08 -7.00 3.21
CA LEU A 197 4.00 -6.45 4.01
C LEU A 197 2.65 -7.01 3.52
N ALA A 198 2.28 -6.81 2.25
CA ALA A 198 1.21 -7.58 1.61
C ALA A 198 1.79 -8.87 1.00
N PRO A 199 1.47 -10.07 1.57
CA PRO A 199 2.12 -11.32 1.17
C PRO A 199 1.77 -11.73 -0.26
N ALA A 200 2.75 -12.23 -1.01
CA ALA A 200 2.49 -12.77 -2.35
C ALA A 200 1.44 -13.90 -2.35
N ALA A 201 1.29 -14.63 -1.24
CA ALA A 201 0.28 -15.68 -1.11
C ALA A 201 -1.16 -15.13 -1.08
N ASP A 202 -1.34 -13.87 -0.66
CA ASP A 202 -2.64 -13.19 -0.62
C ASP A 202 -2.97 -12.53 -1.97
N MET A 203 -1.97 -12.43 -2.87
CA MET A 203 -2.05 -11.77 -4.17
C MET A 203 -2.10 -12.73 -5.36
N GLN A 204 -2.36 -14.03 -5.14
CA GLN A 204 -2.38 -15.07 -6.18
C GLN A 204 -3.61 -15.05 -7.10
N TRP A 205 -4.57 -14.20 -6.83
CA TRP A 205 -5.85 -14.13 -7.54
C TRP A 205 -5.75 -13.40 -8.89
N SER A 206 -4.70 -12.64 -9.15
CA SER A 206 -4.43 -12.06 -10.47
C SER A 206 -2.93 -11.97 -10.77
N SER A 207 -2.58 -11.87 -12.07
CA SER A 207 -1.20 -11.68 -12.51
C SER A 207 -0.66 -10.31 -12.06
N GLU A 208 -1.49 -9.28 -12.11
CA GLU A 208 -1.14 -7.91 -11.76
C GLU A 208 -0.82 -7.81 -10.27
N THR A 209 -1.70 -8.27 -9.40
CA THR A 209 -1.50 -8.22 -7.95
C THR A 209 -0.30 -9.04 -7.49
N MET A 210 -0.09 -10.23 -8.10
CA MET A 210 1.10 -11.03 -7.85
C MET A 210 2.37 -10.27 -8.23
N HIS A 211 2.38 -9.60 -9.38
CA HIS A 211 3.52 -8.85 -9.88
C HIS A 211 3.80 -7.65 -8.97
N GLU A 212 2.78 -6.87 -8.62
CA GLU A 212 2.90 -5.71 -7.73
C GLU A 212 3.36 -6.08 -6.32
N SER A 213 2.98 -7.27 -5.82
CA SER A 213 3.42 -7.73 -4.49
C SER A 213 4.94 -7.86 -4.35
N PHE A 214 5.71 -7.90 -5.46
CA PHE A 214 7.18 -7.97 -5.47
C PHE A 214 7.86 -6.61 -5.68
N LEU A 215 7.13 -5.51 -5.67
CA LEU A 215 7.71 -4.17 -5.61
C LEU A 215 8.46 -3.96 -4.30
N MET A 216 9.62 -3.32 -4.37
CA MET A 216 10.47 -3.12 -3.18
C MET A 216 9.86 -2.13 -2.18
N SER A 217 8.88 -1.34 -2.57
CA SER A 217 8.04 -0.53 -1.68
C SER A 217 7.14 -1.37 -0.75
N ASN A 218 6.82 -2.60 -1.15
CA ASN A 218 6.10 -3.58 -0.32
C ASN A 218 7.05 -4.49 0.51
N MET A 219 8.36 -4.19 0.51
CA MET A 219 9.40 -4.99 1.19
C MET A 219 10.04 -4.24 2.33
N THR A 220 10.25 -4.93 3.44
CA THR A 220 10.93 -4.40 4.61
C THR A 220 12.01 -5.38 5.09
N PRO A 221 13.12 -4.91 5.72
CA PRO A 221 14.16 -5.80 6.24
C PRO A 221 13.66 -6.64 7.41
N GLN A 222 13.26 -7.88 7.15
CA GLN A 222 12.81 -8.82 8.19
C GLN A 222 13.89 -9.85 8.53
N ALA A 223 14.08 -10.10 9.82
CA ALA A 223 14.91 -11.21 10.29
C ALA A 223 14.35 -12.54 9.72
N PRO A 224 15.21 -13.42 9.15
CA PRO A 224 14.73 -14.68 8.54
C PRO A 224 13.93 -15.58 9.52
N GLN A 225 14.27 -15.52 10.81
CA GLN A 225 13.58 -16.30 11.84
C GLN A 225 12.17 -15.79 12.12
N LEU A 226 11.91 -14.49 11.98
CA LEU A 226 10.57 -13.92 12.05
C LEU A 226 9.82 -14.21 10.77
N ASN A 227 10.36 -13.75 9.63
CA ASN A 227 9.71 -13.82 8.31
C ASN A 227 9.29 -15.24 7.92
N ARG A 228 10.16 -16.22 8.15
CA ARG A 228 9.91 -17.63 7.81
C ARG A 228 9.25 -18.43 8.94
N GLY A 229 9.10 -17.82 10.11
CA GLY A 229 8.54 -18.42 11.32
C GLY A 229 7.16 -17.87 11.67
N MET A 230 7.07 -17.22 12.83
CA MET A 230 5.79 -16.79 13.41
C MET A 230 5.04 -15.73 12.55
N TRP A 231 5.75 -14.86 11.81
CA TRP A 231 5.10 -13.94 10.89
C TRP A 231 4.36 -14.67 9.77
N LYS A 232 5.01 -15.67 9.16
CA LYS A 232 4.37 -16.54 8.16
C LYS A 232 3.16 -17.30 8.75
N GLU A 233 3.26 -17.78 9.98
CA GLU A 233 2.14 -18.43 10.68
C GLU A 233 0.95 -17.48 10.85
N LEU A 234 1.20 -16.22 11.25
CA LEU A 234 0.17 -15.21 11.35
C LEU A 234 -0.50 -14.95 9.99
N GLU A 235 0.26 -14.82 8.91
CA GLU A 235 -0.27 -14.67 7.55
C GLU A 235 -1.12 -15.88 7.12
N GLU A 236 -0.70 -17.10 7.44
CA GLU A 236 -1.49 -18.31 7.18
C GLU A 236 -2.81 -18.31 7.97
N ASN A 237 -2.81 -17.79 9.18
CA ASN A 237 -4.03 -17.67 9.99
C ASN A 237 -4.95 -16.56 9.45
N VAL A 238 -4.41 -15.42 8.97
CA VAL A 238 -5.19 -14.38 8.29
C VAL A 238 -5.99 -14.98 7.12
N ARG A 239 -5.37 -15.81 6.29
CA ARG A 239 -6.08 -16.50 5.19
C ARG A 239 -7.17 -17.46 5.68
N LYS A 240 -6.93 -18.20 6.78
CA LYS A 240 -7.96 -19.07 7.38
C LYS A 240 -9.12 -18.25 7.93
N TRP A 241 -8.86 -17.12 8.58
CA TRP A 241 -9.89 -16.21 9.07
C TRP A 241 -10.70 -15.62 7.91
N ALA A 242 -10.05 -15.15 6.84
CA ALA A 242 -10.76 -14.69 5.65
C ALA A 242 -11.62 -15.79 5.00
N GLN A 243 -11.14 -17.03 4.99
CA GLN A 243 -11.93 -18.17 4.52
C GLN A 243 -13.18 -18.41 5.37
N ASN A 244 -13.12 -18.22 6.67
CA ASN A 244 -14.20 -18.51 7.59
C ASN A 244 -15.15 -17.34 7.79
N PHE A 245 -14.64 -16.12 8.01
CA PHE A 245 -15.45 -14.91 8.19
C PHE A 245 -16.00 -14.35 6.86
N GLY A 246 -15.37 -14.70 5.74
CA GLY A 246 -15.71 -14.17 4.40
C GLY A 246 -14.69 -13.15 3.92
N GLU A 247 -14.23 -12.26 4.79
CA GLU A 247 -13.19 -11.28 4.51
C GLU A 247 -12.40 -10.88 5.77
N VAL A 248 -11.18 -10.41 5.57
CA VAL A 248 -10.37 -9.74 6.60
C VAL A 248 -9.69 -8.54 5.95
N THR A 249 -9.91 -7.37 6.52
CA THR A 249 -9.12 -6.17 6.23
C THR A 249 -7.84 -6.21 7.05
N VAL A 250 -6.72 -5.95 6.42
CA VAL A 250 -5.38 -6.03 6.99
C VAL A 250 -4.69 -4.68 6.82
N VAL A 251 -4.19 -4.12 7.91
CA VAL A 251 -3.19 -3.05 7.89
C VAL A 251 -1.94 -3.55 8.58
N THR A 252 -0.80 -3.44 7.91
CA THR A 252 0.46 -4.03 8.40
C THR A 252 1.64 -3.15 8.03
N GLY A 253 2.64 -3.10 8.89
CA GLY A 253 3.83 -2.29 8.66
C GLY A 253 4.90 -2.48 9.72
N PRO A 254 6.04 -1.81 9.56
CA PRO A 254 7.02 -1.64 10.62
C PRO A 254 6.53 -0.65 11.68
N VAL A 255 6.98 -0.79 12.92
CA VAL A 255 6.80 0.22 13.96
C VAL A 255 7.95 1.22 13.84
N LEU A 256 7.67 2.42 13.31
CA LEU A 256 8.64 3.49 13.04
C LEU A 256 8.52 4.60 14.09
N GLU A 257 8.78 4.27 15.36
CA GLU A 257 8.59 5.15 16.52
C GLU A 257 9.80 6.04 16.85
N LYS A 258 10.90 5.90 16.10
CA LYS A 258 12.15 6.65 16.29
C LYS A 258 12.53 7.38 15.02
N PRO A 259 13.30 8.48 15.08
CA PRO A 259 13.90 9.07 13.89
C PRO A 259 14.70 8.05 13.07
N SER A 260 14.65 8.15 11.75
CA SER A 260 15.29 7.19 10.83
C SER A 260 16.80 7.01 11.10
N ALA A 261 17.49 8.07 11.52
CA ALA A 261 18.90 8.03 11.88
C ALA A 261 19.25 7.15 13.10
N GLU A 262 18.24 6.79 13.91
CA GLU A 262 18.42 5.94 15.09
C GLU A 262 18.24 4.45 14.80
N TYR A 263 17.76 4.12 13.58
CA TYR A 263 17.68 2.73 13.12
C TYR A 263 19.00 2.29 12.49
N SER A 264 19.37 1.02 12.66
CA SER A 264 20.33 0.41 11.75
C SER A 264 19.73 0.36 10.35
N SER A 265 20.59 0.37 9.33
CA SER A 265 20.12 0.38 7.94
C SER A 265 20.92 -0.58 7.08
N ILE A 266 20.34 -1.01 5.95
CA ILE A 266 20.96 -1.87 4.96
C ILE A 266 21.09 -1.18 3.61
N GLY A 267 22.05 -1.64 2.81
CA GLY A 267 22.23 -1.22 1.44
C GLY A 267 22.73 0.21 1.24
N SER A 268 22.80 0.62 -0.02
CA SER A 268 23.21 1.97 -0.41
C SER A 268 22.12 3.00 -0.19
N ASN A 269 20.85 2.58 -0.29
CA ASN A 269 19.69 3.44 -0.08
C ASN A 269 19.37 3.66 1.41
N LYS A 270 20.09 2.99 2.34
CA LYS A 270 19.90 3.17 3.78
C LYS A 270 18.52 2.72 4.28
N VAL A 271 18.01 1.64 3.73
CA VAL A 271 16.73 1.07 4.15
C VAL A 271 16.78 0.77 5.65
N ALA A 272 15.91 1.38 6.42
CA ALA A 272 15.86 1.22 7.86
C ALA A 272 15.55 -0.25 8.24
N VAL A 273 16.13 -0.72 9.34
CA VAL A 273 15.81 -2.05 9.88
C VAL A 273 14.91 -1.87 11.09
N PRO A 274 13.59 -2.11 10.95
CA PRO A 274 12.64 -1.94 12.04
C PRO A 274 12.92 -2.92 13.20
N GLU A 275 12.62 -2.48 14.42
CA GLU A 275 12.75 -3.34 15.61
C GLU A 275 11.51 -4.21 15.84
N PHE A 276 10.35 -3.75 15.36
CA PHE A 276 9.06 -4.44 15.49
C PHE A 276 8.24 -4.29 14.21
N PHE A 277 7.32 -5.22 14.02
CA PHE A 277 6.29 -5.20 12.99
C PHE A 277 4.92 -5.34 13.61
N TYR A 278 3.94 -4.68 13.03
CA TYR A 278 2.56 -4.79 13.44
C TYR A 278 1.67 -5.36 12.35
N LYS A 279 0.54 -5.93 12.76
CA LYS A 279 -0.56 -6.31 11.90
C LYS A 279 -1.86 -6.07 12.64
N ALA A 280 -2.67 -5.11 12.15
CA ALA A 280 -4.03 -4.83 12.60
C ALA A 280 -5.03 -5.47 11.64
N LEU A 281 -6.02 -6.13 12.17
CA LEU A 281 -7.01 -6.92 11.45
C LEU A 281 -8.42 -6.48 11.83
N LEU A 282 -9.27 -6.28 10.83
CA LEU A 282 -10.69 -5.99 10.98
C LEU A 282 -11.51 -7.02 10.23
N SER A 283 -12.57 -7.51 10.82
CA SER A 283 -13.53 -8.41 10.18
C SER A 283 -14.93 -8.30 10.80
N LYS A 284 -15.84 -9.07 10.29
CA LYS A 284 -17.15 -9.33 10.92
C LYS A 284 -17.18 -10.76 11.46
N SER A 285 -17.66 -10.92 12.68
CA SER A 285 -17.95 -12.24 13.25
C SER A 285 -19.08 -12.92 12.47
N ASN A 286 -19.28 -14.20 12.69
CA ASN A 286 -20.41 -14.93 12.10
C ASN A 286 -21.78 -14.38 12.54
N ASN A 287 -21.85 -13.61 13.62
CA ASN A 287 -23.06 -12.93 14.09
C ASN A 287 -23.22 -11.52 13.48
N GLY A 288 -22.25 -11.05 12.70
CA GLY A 288 -22.24 -9.72 12.09
C GLY A 288 -21.61 -8.62 12.95
N ASP A 289 -21.09 -8.95 14.14
CA ASP A 289 -20.41 -7.99 15.00
C ASP A 289 -19.06 -7.61 14.41
N THR A 290 -18.65 -6.36 14.55
CA THR A 290 -17.30 -5.91 14.19
C THR A 290 -16.29 -6.51 15.19
N ILE A 291 -15.25 -7.13 14.69
CA ILE A 291 -14.19 -7.74 15.49
C ILE A 291 -12.82 -7.27 14.98
N MET A 292 -11.92 -6.98 15.90
CA MET A 292 -10.54 -6.64 15.61
C MET A 292 -9.57 -7.59 16.31
N ALA A 293 -8.40 -7.75 15.69
CA ALA A 293 -7.24 -8.39 16.32
C ALA A 293 -5.99 -7.65 15.88
N ALA A 294 -5.07 -7.45 16.79
CA ALA A 294 -3.83 -6.74 16.51
C ALA A 294 -2.64 -7.48 17.12
N PHE A 295 -1.49 -7.39 16.47
CA PHE A 295 -0.27 -8.07 16.87
C PHE A 295 0.93 -7.15 16.69
N ILE A 296 1.87 -7.16 17.65
CA ILE A 296 3.20 -6.56 17.51
C ILE A 296 4.23 -7.64 17.76
N MET A 297 5.10 -7.87 16.79
CA MET A 297 6.15 -8.88 16.86
C MET A 297 7.54 -8.26 16.73
N PRO A 298 8.53 -8.65 17.57
CA PRO A 298 9.90 -8.15 17.44
C PRO A 298 10.57 -8.72 16.18
N ASN A 299 11.41 -7.92 15.53
CA ASN A 299 12.15 -8.32 14.33
C ASN A 299 13.30 -9.28 14.65
N LYS A 300 12.96 -10.41 15.24
CA LYS A 300 13.86 -11.51 15.63
C LYS A 300 13.06 -12.81 15.75
N LYS A 301 13.73 -13.89 16.14
CA LYS A 301 13.01 -15.12 16.47
C LYS A 301 11.98 -14.86 17.58
N CYS A 302 10.73 -15.20 17.32
CA CYS A 302 9.64 -15.19 18.29
C CYS A 302 9.56 -16.57 18.98
N GLU A 303 9.24 -16.58 20.26
CA GLU A 303 9.03 -17.79 21.07
C GLU A 303 7.57 -17.84 21.52
N GLY A 304 7.04 -19.02 21.85
CA GLY A 304 5.66 -19.20 22.27
C GLY A 304 4.68 -19.28 21.10
N GLU A 305 3.51 -18.72 21.27
CA GLU A 305 2.42 -18.74 20.29
C GLU A 305 2.15 -17.32 19.76
N ILE A 306 1.48 -17.21 18.61
CA ILE A 306 1.11 -15.90 18.02
C ILE A 306 0.31 -15.05 19.00
N TRP A 307 -0.48 -15.67 19.84
CA TRP A 307 -1.36 -15.01 20.81
C TRP A 307 -0.61 -14.29 21.93
N ASP A 308 0.65 -14.65 22.17
CA ASP A 308 1.51 -13.98 23.15
C ASP A 308 1.97 -12.60 22.66
N TYR A 309 1.74 -12.29 21.37
CA TYR A 309 2.07 -11.04 20.69
C TYR A 309 0.84 -10.21 20.36
N ALA A 310 -0.34 -10.63 20.84
CA ALA A 310 -1.57 -9.89 20.63
C ALA A 310 -1.59 -8.64 21.51
N VAL A 311 -1.97 -7.54 20.92
CA VAL A 311 -2.14 -6.22 21.53
C VAL A 311 -3.51 -5.62 21.16
N SER A 312 -3.86 -4.48 21.71
CA SER A 312 -5.00 -3.68 21.22
C SER A 312 -4.60 -2.92 19.94
N VAL A 313 -5.58 -2.48 19.17
CA VAL A 313 -5.32 -1.56 18.04
C VAL A 313 -4.79 -0.23 18.59
N ASP A 314 -5.41 0.30 19.66
CA ASP A 314 -4.92 1.50 20.38
C ASP A 314 -3.43 1.45 20.71
N GLU A 315 -2.86 0.28 21.09
CA GLU A 315 -1.43 0.15 21.38
C GLU A 315 -0.58 0.31 20.12
N ILE A 316 -1.05 -0.16 18.96
CA ILE A 316 -0.36 0.07 17.70
C ILE A 316 -0.43 1.57 17.34
N GLU A 317 -1.57 2.21 17.51
CA GLU A 317 -1.78 3.63 17.26
C GLU A 317 -0.89 4.51 18.14
N GLU A 318 -0.81 4.21 19.43
CA GLU A 318 0.08 4.93 20.37
C GLU A 318 1.55 4.87 19.90
N ARG A 319 1.98 3.72 19.36
CA ARG A 319 3.37 3.53 18.92
C ARG A 319 3.68 4.07 17.54
N THR A 320 2.70 4.07 16.64
CA THR A 320 2.91 4.46 15.24
C THR A 320 2.45 5.87 14.93
N GLY A 321 1.52 6.43 15.72
CA GLY A 321 0.83 7.67 15.42
C GLY A 321 -0.12 7.58 14.23
N ILE A 322 -0.50 6.38 13.82
CA ILE A 322 -1.41 6.09 12.72
C ILE A 322 -2.77 5.77 13.31
N ASP A 323 -3.83 6.34 12.75
CA ASP A 323 -5.22 6.10 13.09
C ASP A 323 -5.77 5.02 12.15
N PHE A 324 -6.12 3.85 12.69
CA PHE A 324 -6.57 2.71 11.92
C PHE A 324 -8.09 2.66 11.87
N PHE A 325 -8.63 2.17 10.74
CA PHE A 325 -10.07 1.91 10.56
C PHE A 325 -11.00 3.11 10.82
N SER A 326 -10.47 4.33 10.70
CA SER A 326 -11.12 5.61 11.00
C SER A 326 -12.41 5.90 10.21
N ALA A 327 -12.76 5.06 9.24
CA ALA A 327 -14.04 5.15 8.53
C ALA A 327 -15.19 4.39 9.25
N LEU A 328 -14.90 3.68 10.34
CA LEU A 328 -15.92 3.08 11.19
C LEU A 328 -16.69 4.17 11.97
N ASP A 329 -17.84 3.75 12.51
CA ASP A 329 -18.55 4.60 13.48
C ASP A 329 -17.72 4.71 14.76
N ASP A 330 -17.47 5.94 15.24
CA ASP A 330 -16.62 6.24 16.41
C ASP A 330 -16.97 5.39 17.65
N SER A 331 -18.25 5.01 17.82
CA SER A 331 -18.68 4.19 18.96
C SER A 331 -18.24 2.73 18.82
N ILE A 332 -18.19 2.21 17.59
CA ILE A 332 -17.72 0.86 17.28
C ILE A 332 -16.19 0.81 17.33
N GLU A 333 -15.56 1.76 16.69
CA GLU A 333 -14.12 1.93 16.64
C GLU A 333 -13.54 1.98 18.06
N ASN A 334 -13.89 3.01 18.84
CA ASN A 334 -13.43 3.23 20.21
C ASN A 334 -13.69 2.05 21.17
N GLU A 335 -14.77 1.27 20.98
CA GLU A 335 -15.03 0.09 21.80
C GLU A 335 -14.16 -1.10 21.39
N THR A 336 -13.94 -1.29 20.07
CA THR A 336 -13.31 -2.48 19.53
C THR A 336 -11.78 -2.39 19.60
N GLU A 337 -11.21 -1.22 19.37
CA GLU A 337 -9.76 -0.99 19.28
C GLU A 337 -9.02 -1.17 20.59
N LYS A 338 -9.59 -0.70 21.69
CA LYS A 338 -8.97 -0.83 23.03
C LYS A 338 -9.02 -2.23 23.63
N ASN A 339 -9.85 -3.12 23.05
CA ASN A 339 -10.10 -4.43 23.64
C ASN A 339 -9.34 -5.54 22.90
N ILE A 340 -8.58 -6.35 23.64
CA ILE A 340 -7.98 -7.59 23.11
C ILE A 340 -9.01 -8.71 23.25
N ASN A 341 -9.91 -8.86 22.28
CA ASN A 341 -10.89 -9.95 22.25
C ASN A 341 -10.58 -10.94 21.11
N LEU A 342 -9.85 -11.98 21.46
CA LEU A 342 -9.38 -12.99 20.49
C LEU A 342 -10.28 -14.23 20.41
N SER A 343 -11.40 -14.27 21.12
CA SER A 343 -12.25 -15.48 21.22
C SER A 343 -12.74 -15.95 19.86
N GLU A 344 -13.31 -15.05 19.05
CA GLU A 344 -13.80 -15.37 17.69
C GLU A 344 -12.66 -15.83 16.77
N TRP A 345 -11.51 -15.13 16.83
CA TRP A 345 -10.33 -15.45 16.03
C TRP A 345 -9.73 -16.82 16.39
N LYS A 346 -9.67 -17.18 17.69
CA LYS A 346 -9.18 -18.48 18.15
C LYS A 346 -10.15 -19.60 17.79
N ASN A 347 -11.46 -19.40 18.00
CA ASN A 347 -12.48 -20.38 17.68
C ASN A 347 -12.52 -20.74 16.20
N CYS A 348 -12.19 -19.81 15.35
CA CYS A 348 -12.18 -19.95 13.91
C CYS A 348 -11.03 -20.85 13.38
N LEU A 349 -10.00 -21.11 14.17
CA LEU A 349 -8.87 -21.96 13.80
C LEU A 349 -9.02 -23.43 14.25
N ASN A 350 -10.00 -23.71 15.12
CA ASN A 350 -10.32 -25.05 15.65
C ASN A 350 -11.42 -25.68 14.82
#